data_760ceacbc8515aaf1fc594308bea19f2
#
_entry.id   760ceacbc8515aaf1fc594308bea19f2
#
_cell.length_a   1.000
_cell.length_b   1.000
_cell.length_c   1.000
_cell.angle_alpha   90.00
_cell.angle_beta   90.00
_cell.angle_gamma   90.00
#
_symmetry.space_group_name_H-M   'P 1'
#
loop_
_entity.id
_entity.type
_entity.pdbx_description
1 polymer ?
#
loop_
_entity_poly.entity_id
_entity_poly.type
_entity_poly.pdbx_seq_one_letter_code
_entity_poly.pdbx_strand_id
1 'polypeptide(L)'
;MFSLGRNTRKLYYENPSLSECPAKIVKINGNNIELDATVAYPEGGGQEADHGVIVLDDGREIRFIDARKMYGNPLRMPNFPEIQVDGIIEHVVHEDDAAVLREVKAGSEVNIRIDRLRRAQLSLSHTASHLLFLGITDIRPDAISGIVGCHIKVSAARFDFVVDSRFTLDEVAEIERLANAYVDRGSEVKVYPHPEHLDARYWECEGRVIPCGGTHIASTMPVGRIQVQRKSLGRNKERVSCELASSSPDLSV
;
A
#
# COMPACT_ATOMS: atom_id res chain seq x y z
N MET A 1 12.48 12.05 -22.35
CA MET A 1 11.56 11.07 -21.74
C MET A 1 10.16 11.48 -22.18
N PHE A 2 9.47 10.67 -22.94
CA PHE A 2 8.14 11.06 -23.45
C PHE A 2 7.12 10.80 -22.34
N SER A 3 6.58 11.86 -21.74
CA SER A 3 5.35 11.76 -20.94
C SER A 3 4.22 11.38 -21.90
N LEU A 4 3.51 10.30 -21.62
CA LEU A 4 2.41 9.83 -22.49
C LEU A 4 1.19 10.76 -22.45
N GLY A 5 1.19 11.82 -21.65
CA GLY A 5 0.07 12.76 -21.50
C GLY A 5 -1.22 12.12 -20.95
N ARG A 6 -1.18 10.82 -20.58
CA ARG A 6 -2.28 10.08 -19.98
C ARG A 6 -2.02 9.88 -18.49
N ASN A 7 -3.06 10.05 -17.71
CA ASN A 7 -3.01 9.87 -16.26
C ASN A 7 -4.31 9.20 -15.79
N THR A 8 -4.23 8.11 -15.05
CA THR A 8 -5.39 7.53 -14.39
C THR A 8 -5.75 8.36 -13.16
N ARG A 9 -7.01 8.79 -13.03
CA ARG A 9 -7.50 9.45 -11.83
C ARG A 9 -7.50 8.49 -10.65
N LYS A 10 -6.77 8.82 -9.59
CA LYS A 10 -6.50 7.97 -8.43
C LYS A 10 -7.50 8.27 -7.31
N LEU A 11 -8.71 7.72 -7.41
CA LEU A 11 -9.79 7.98 -6.47
C LEU A 11 -9.48 7.46 -5.04
N TYR A 12 -8.62 6.46 -4.91
CA TYR A 12 -8.13 6.00 -3.61
C TYR A 12 -7.34 7.06 -2.82
N TYR A 13 -6.87 8.14 -3.48
CA TYR A 13 -6.29 9.32 -2.82
C TYR A 13 -7.32 10.39 -2.51
N GLU A 14 -8.34 10.57 -3.37
CA GLU A 14 -9.37 11.59 -3.21
C GLU A 14 -10.39 11.20 -2.14
N ASN A 15 -10.80 9.94 -2.14
CA ASN A 15 -11.71 9.37 -1.17
C ASN A 15 -11.30 7.91 -0.85
N PRO A 16 -10.48 7.68 0.18
CA PRO A 16 -9.99 6.34 0.55
C PRO A 16 -11.09 5.34 0.92
N SER A 17 -12.30 5.80 1.28
CA SER A 17 -13.43 4.93 1.64
C SER A 17 -14.19 4.37 0.43
N LEU A 18 -13.93 4.88 -0.79
CA LEU A 18 -14.57 4.34 -1.99
C LEU A 18 -14.06 2.95 -2.30
N SER A 19 -14.99 2.02 -2.45
CA SER A 19 -14.71 0.64 -2.87
C SER A 19 -15.08 0.34 -4.31
N GLU A 20 -15.81 1.25 -4.98
CA GLU A 20 -16.19 1.13 -6.39
C GLU A 20 -16.31 2.50 -7.06
N CYS A 21 -16.16 2.56 -8.36
CA CYS A 21 -16.44 3.76 -9.16
C CYS A 21 -16.75 3.40 -10.61
N PRO A 22 -17.55 4.24 -11.31
CA PRO A 22 -17.62 4.20 -12.75
C PRO A 22 -16.27 4.59 -13.36
N ALA A 23 -15.93 3.94 -14.48
CA ALA A 23 -14.70 4.21 -15.22
C ALA A 23 -14.89 3.88 -16.71
N LYS A 24 -13.96 4.32 -17.53
CA LYS A 24 -13.89 4.01 -18.94
C LYS A 24 -12.60 3.27 -19.26
N ILE A 25 -12.71 2.22 -20.07
CA ILE A 25 -11.53 1.51 -20.58
C ILE A 25 -10.80 2.40 -21.58
N VAL A 26 -9.59 2.80 -21.23
CA VAL A 26 -8.72 3.61 -22.09
C VAL A 26 -7.94 2.73 -23.06
N LYS A 27 -7.40 1.61 -22.55
CA LYS A 27 -6.57 0.69 -23.33
C LYS A 27 -6.63 -0.73 -22.77
N ILE A 28 -6.51 -1.70 -23.66
CA ILE A 28 -6.27 -3.11 -23.32
C ILE A 28 -4.94 -3.50 -23.95
N ASN A 29 -4.06 -4.10 -23.17
CA ASN A 29 -2.74 -4.56 -23.60
C ASN A 29 -2.45 -5.96 -23.04
N GLY A 30 -2.62 -6.99 -23.86
CA GLY A 30 -2.58 -8.37 -23.38
C GLY A 30 -3.66 -8.60 -22.31
N ASN A 31 -3.25 -9.01 -21.12
CA ASN A 31 -4.15 -9.20 -19.98
C ASN A 31 -4.27 -7.97 -19.07
N ASN A 32 -3.82 -6.80 -19.51
CA ASN A 32 -3.86 -5.59 -18.71
C ASN A 32 -4.93 -4.63 -19.24
N ILE A 33 -5.71 -4.06 -18.33
CA ILE A 33 -6.70 -3.02 -18.59
C ILE A 33 -6.25 -1.71 -17.97
N GLU A 34 -6.14 -0.65 -18.77
CA GLU A 34 -5.98 0.73 -18.34
C GLU A 34 -7.35 1.40 -18.25
N LEU A 35 -7.66 2.01 -17.11
CA LEU A 35 -8.87 2.79 -16.89
C LEU A 35 -8.52 4.28 -16.76
N ASP A 36 -9.50 5.16 -17.08
CA ASP A 36 -9.37 6.61 -16.89
C ASP A 36 -9.42 7.01 -15.40
N ALA A 37 -10.15 6.22 -14.56
CA ALA A 37 -10.24 6.40 -13.12
C ALA A 37 -10.22 5.04 -12.42
N THR A 38 -9.72 4.99 -11.17
CA THR A 38 -9.72 3.76 -10.37
C THR A 38 -9.78 4.03 -8.88
N VAL A 39 -10.45 3.14 -8.15
CA VAL A 39 -10.38 3.01 -6.68
C VAL A 39 -9.30 2.01 -6.24
N ALA A 40 -8.74 1.22 -7.15
CA ALA A 40 -7.74 0.21 -6.84
C ALA A 40 -6.37 0.85 -6.58
N TYR A 41 -5.82 0.58 -5.39
CA TYR A 41 -4.45 0.95 -5.03
C TYR A 41 -3.46 0.03 -5.76
N PRO A 42 -2.51 0.56 -6.53
CA PRO A 42 -1.49 -0.24 -7.19
C PRO A 42 -0.39 -0.65 -6.20
N GLU A 43 0.33 -1.73 -6.50
CA GLU A 43 1.53 -2.08 -5.76
C GLU A 43 2.48 -0.88 -5.67
N GLY A 44 2.91 -0.57 -4.45
CA GLY A 44 3.83 0.56 -4.24
C GLY A 44 4.18 0.77 -2.77
N GLY A 45 5.38 1.32 -2.51
CA GLY A 45 5.85 1.56 -1.14
C GLY A 45 5.96 0.30 -0.29
N GLY A 46 6.10 -0.87 -0.91
CA GLY A 46 6.10 -2.16 -0.24
C GLY A 46 4.72 -2.76 0.00
N GLN A 47 3.62 -2.01 -0.18
CA GLN A 47 2.27 -2.52 -0.05
C GLN A 47 1.85 -3.28 -1.32
N GLU A 48 1.28 -4.48 -1.16
CA GLU A 48 0.65 -5.22 -2.24
C GLU A 48 -0.56 -4.47 -2.81
N ALA A 49 -0.86 -4.72 -4.10
CA ALA A 49 -2.00 -4.13 -4.77
C ALA A 49 -3.34 -4.68 -4.26
N ASP A 50 -4.40 -3.89 -4.52
CA ASP A 50 -5.76 -4.39 -4.41
C ASP A 50 -6.06 -5.42 -5.49
N HIS A 51 -7.04 -6.26 -5.19
CA HIS A 51 -7.73 -7.15 -6.11
C HIS A 51 -9.18 -6.71 -6.23
N GLY A 52 -9.88 -7.21 -7.24
CA GLY A 52 -11.30 -6.92 -7.41
C GLY A 52 -11.87 -7.37 -8.73
N VAL A 53 -12.92 -6.69 -9.17
CA VAL A 53 -13.60 -6.96 -10.43
C VAL A 53 -13.88 -5.68 -11.22
N ILE A 54 -13.84 -5.81 -12.54
CA ILE A 54 -14.33 -4.81 -13.50
C ILE A 54 -15.66 -5.35 -14.03
N VAL A 55 -16.74 -4.67 -13.72
CA VAL A 55 -18.12 -5.04 -14.08
C VAL A 55 -18.46 -4.37 -15.40
N LEU A 56 -18.84 -5.14 -16.41
CA LEU A 56 -19.25 -4.66 -17.72
C LEU A 56 -20.72 -4.23 -17.71
N ASP A 57 -21.16 -3.48 -18.72
CA ASP A 57 -22.55 -3.00 -18.87
C ASP A 57 -23.58 -4.13 -18.95
N ASP A 58 -23.19 -5.31 -19.43
CA ASP A 58 -24.03 -6.51 -19.48
C ASP A 58 -24.05 -7.33 -18.18
N GLY A 59 -23.37 -6.86 -17.14
CA GLY A 59 -23.27 -7.50 -15.82
C GLY A 59 -22.22 -8.58 -15.68
N ARG A 60 -21.47 -8.91 -16.75
CA ARG A 60 -20.31 -9.82 -16.63
C ARG A 60 -19.19 -9.15 -15.85
N GLU A 61 -18.43 -9.96 -15.13
CA GLU A 61 -17.31 -9.50 -14.30
C GLU A 61 -15.98 -10.03 -14.87
N ILE A 62 -14.96 -9.17 -14.83
CA ILE A 62 -13.57 -9.49 -15.13
C ILE A 62 -12.77 -9.29 -13.87
N ARG A 63 -12.20 -10.36 -13.31
CA ARG A 63 -11.36 -10.30 -12.10
C ARG A 63 -10.02 -9.69 -12.42
N PHE A 64 -9.55 -8.74 -11.61
CA PHE A 64 -8.15 -8.31 -11.61
C PHE A 64 -7.49 -8.75 -10.30
N ILE A 65 -6.25 -9.21 -10.41
CA ILE A 65 -5.47 -9.81 -9.33
C ILE A 65 -4.22 -9.02 -8.97
N ASP A 66 -4.03 -7.89 -9.63
CA ASP A 66 -2.93 -6.97 -9.39
C ASP A 66 -3.26 -5.62 -10.04
N ALA A 67 -2.69 -4.55 -9.52
CA ALA A 67 -2.72 -3.23 -10.12
C ALA A 67 -1.31 -2.62 -10.08
N ARG A 68 -0.87 -2.03 -11.20
CA ARG A 68 0.51 -1.56 -11.38
C ARG A 68 0.55 -0.13 -11.87
N LYS A 69 1.40 0.68 -11.26
CA LYS A 69 1.66 2.05 -11.72
C LYS A 69 2.69 2.02 -12.85
N MET A 70 2.33 2.61 -13.98
CA MET A 70 3.14 2.62 -15.20
C MET A 70 3.34 4.06 -15.71
N TYR A 71 4.51 4.29 -16.31
CA TYR A 71 4.83 5.54 -17.02
C TYR A 71 4.74 6.82 -16.16
N GLY A 72 4.93 6.71 -14.86
CA GLY A 72 5.00 7.86 -13.97
C GLY A 72 6.27 8.69 -14.19
N ASN A 73 6.20 9.95 -13.76
CA ASN A 73 7.34 10.85 -13.77
C ASN A 73 8.07 10.79 -12.42
N PRO A 74 9.40 10.67 -12.40
CA PRO A 74 10.13 10.68 -11.13
C PRO A 74 10.03 12.06 -10.48
N LEU A 75 9.61 12.10 -9.23
CA LEU A 75 9.59 13.28 -8.38
C LEU A 75 10.66 13.14 -7.30
N ARG A 76 11.56 14.12 -7.23
CA ARG A 76 12.61 14.23 -6.22
C ARG A 76 12.45 15.51 -5.44
N MET A 77 12.26 15.39 -4.13
CA MET A 77 12.12 16.51 -3.22
C MET A 77 13.08 16.34 -2.02
N PRO A 78 13.56 17.44 -1.42
CA PRO A 78 14.34 17.36 -0.18
C PRO A 78 13.54 16.64 0.93
N ASN A 79 14.20 15.74 1.63
CA ASN A 79 13.62 14.97 2.76
C ASN A 79 12.38 14.13 2.39
N PHE A 80 12.22 13.79 1.11
CA PHE A 80 11.15 12.92 0.63
C PHE A 80 11.76 11.80 -0.24
N PRO A 81 11.29 10.55 -0.15
CA PRO A 81 11.78 9.48 -1.02
C PRO A 81 11.48 9.80 -2.48
N GLU A 82 12.33 9.34 -3.39
CA GLU A 82 12.02 9.42 -4.83
C GLU A 82 10.77 8.58 -5.12
N ILE A 83 9.75 9.21 -5.68
CA ILE A 83 8.50 8.56 -6.05
C ILE A 83 8.18 8.78 -7.53
N GLN A 84 7.27 7.98 -8.06
CA GLN A 84 6.67 8.21 -9.36
C GLN A 84 5.33 8.95 -9.18
N VAL A 85 5.15 10.09 -9.82
CA VAL A 85 3.89 10.86 -9.85
C VAL A 85 3.23 10.73 -11.22
N ASP A 86 1.97 11.10 -11.31
CA ASP A 86 1.18 10.94 -12.54
C ASP A 86 1.15 9.48 -13.03
N GLY A 87 1.10 9.28 -14.36
CA GLY A 87 1.11 7.95 -14.98
C GLY A 87 -0.24 7.26 -14.90
N ILE A 88 -0.26 6.06 -15.43
CA ILE A 88 -1.46 5.23 -15.55
C ILE A 88 -1.44 4.09 -14.54
N ILE A 89 -2.61 3.54 -14.25
CA ILE A 89 -2.77 2.30 -13.49
C ILE A 89 -3.28 1.21 -14.44
N GLU A 90 -2.48 0.16 -14.60
CA GLU A 90 -2.87 -1.07 -15.31
C GLU A 90 -3.41 -2.10 -14.31
N HIS A 91 -4.58 -2.67 -14.59
CA HIS A 91 -5.20 -3.75 -13.82
C HIS A 91 -4.90 -5.07 -14.51
N VAL A 92 -4.21 -5.98 -13.83
CA VAL A 92 -3.82 -7.29 -14.38
C VAL A 92 -4.98 -8.27 -14.22
N VAL A 93 -5.56 -8.67 -15.31
CA VAL A 93 -6.72 -9.56 -15.37
C VAL A 93 -6.31 -11.00 -15.08
N HIS A 94 -7.14 -11.72 -14.33
CA HIS A 94 -6.98 -13.16 -14.07
C HIS A 94 -7.05 -13.95 -15.38
N GLU A 95 -6.19 -14.95 -15.55
CA GLU A 95 -6.05 -15.71 -16.80
C GLU A 95 -7.35 -16.40 -17.25
N ASP A 96 -8.17 -16.87 -16.32
CA ASP A 96 -9.48 -17.50 -16.62
C ASP A 96 -10.46 -16.54 -17.31
N ASP A 97 -10.30 -15.22 -17.14
CA ASP A 97 -11.20 -14.21 -17.68
C ASP A 97 -10.71 -13.66 -19.05
N ALA A 98 -9.63 -14.22 -19.59
CA ALA A 98 -9.06 -13.82 -20.88
C ALA A 98 -10.03 -13.97 -22.04
N ALA A 99 -11.00 -14.88 -21.96
CA ALA A 99 -12.04 -15.05 -22.99
C ALA A 99 -12.99 -13.85 -23.01
N VAL A 100 -13.47 -13.42 -21.84
CA VAL A 100 -14.33 -12.25 -21.68
C VAL A 100 -13.59 -10.97 -22.08
N LEU A 101 -12.32 -10.86 -21.66
CA LEU A 101 -11.48 -9.71 -21.99
C LEU A 101 -11.34 -9.47 -23.51
N ARG A 102 -11.27 -10.53 -24.32
CA ARG A 102 -11.17 -10.41 -25.81
C ARG A 102 -12.40 -9.79 -26.48
N GLU A 103 -13.54 -9.81 -25.81
CA GLU A 103 -14.80 -9.23 -26.32
C GLU A 103 -14.93 -7.74 -25.96
N VAL A 104 -14.13 -7.25 -25.02
CA VAL A 104 -14.18 -5.88 -24.50
C VAL A 104 -13.35 -4.95 -25.38
N LYS A 105 -13.79 -3.70 -25.53
CA LYS A 105 -13.14 -2.69 -26.37
C LYS A 105 -12.74 -1.46 -25.55
N ALA A 106 -11.68 -0.79 -26.00
CA ALA A 106 -11.38 0.55 -25.53
C ALA A 106 -12.59 1.48 -25.79
N GLY A 107 -12.89 2.35 -24.83
CA GLY A 107 -14.06 3.23 -24.87
C GLY A 107 -15.29 2.66 -24.14
N SER A 108 -15.31 1.38 -23.75
CA SER A 108 -16.41 0.81 -23.00
C SER A 108 -16.50 1.44 -21.59
N GLU A 109 -17.71 1.77 -21.17
CA GLU A 109 -18.02 2.15 -19.79
C GLU A 109 -18.05 0.89 -18.92
N VAL A 110 -17.55 0.99 -17.69
CA VAL A 110 -17.45 -0.12 -16.73
C VAL A 110 -17.60 0.41 -15.31
N ASN A 111 -17.82 -0.49 -14.35
CA ASN A 111 -17.69 -0.17 -12.94
C ASN A 111 -16.56 -1.01 -12.33
N ILE A 112 -15.54 -0.38 -11.75
CA ILE A 112 -14.47 -1.09 -11.03
C ILE A 112 -14.83 -1.18 -9.55
N ARG A 113 -14.72 -2.39 -8.96
CA ARG A 113 -14.97 -2.67 -7.55
C ARG A 113 -13.81 -3.47 -6.97
N ILE A 114 -13.27 -3.01 -5.83
CA ILE A 114 -12.18 -3.71 -5.11
C ILE A 114 -12.72 -4.70 -4.09
N ASP A 115 -11.88 -5.67 -3.72
CA ASP A 115 -12.08 -6.51 -2.53
C ASP A 115 -11.86 -5.65 -1.27
N ARG A 116 -12.97 -5.26 -0.63
CA ARG A 116 -12.96 -4.42 0.57
C ARG A 116 -12.25 -5.08 1.75
N LEU A 117 -12.39 -6.40 1.91
CA LEU A 117 -11.73 -7.12 3.00
C LEU A 117 -10.21 -7.08 2.83
N ARG A 118 -9.73 -7.36 1.63
CA ARG A 118 -8.30 -7.26 1.30
C ARG A 118 -7.77 -5.84 1.52
N ARG A 119 -8.46 -4.80 1.05
CA ARG A 119 -8.09 -3.41 1.26
C ARG A 119 -7.99 -3.08 2.75
N ALA A 120 -8.99 -3.45 3.56
CA ALA A 120 -8.99 -3.21 5.00
C ALA A 120 -7.82 -3.92 5.68
N GLN A 121 -7.55 -5.17 5.34
CA GLN A 121 -6.41 -5.94 5.86
C GLN A 121 -5.06 -5.34 5.48
N LEU A 122 -4.89 -4.88 4.23
CA LEU A 122 -3.67 -4.20 3.78
C LEU A 122 -3.48 -2.87 4.51
N SER A 123 -4.54 -2.10 4.71
CA SER A 123 -4.49 -0.82 5.45
C SER A 123 -4.12 -1.00 6.93
N LEU A 124 -4.62 -2.08 7.57
CA LEU A 124 -4.21 -2.48 8.91
C LEU A 124 -2.72 -2.83 8.96
N SER A 125 -2.27 -3.71 8.06
CA SER A 125 -0.87 -4.15 7.99
C SER A 125 0.07 -2.99 7.68
N HIS A 126 -0.35 -2.05 6.82
CA HIS A 126 0.45 -0.88 6.49
C HIS A 126 0.57 0.07 7.70
N THR A 127 -0.53 0.31 8.41
CA THR A 127 -0.48 1.08 9.66
C THR A 127 0.42 0.39 10.70
N ALA A 128 0.29 -0.93 10.89
CA ALA A 128 1.17 -1.70 11.77
C ALA A 128 2.65 -1.60 11.38
N SER A 129 2.95 -1.57 10.07
CA SER A 129 4.32 -1.42 9.58
C SER A 129 4.94 -0.08 9.99
N HIS A 130 4.15 1.02 9.99
CA HIS A 130 4.63 2.30 10.48
C HIS A 130 4.86 2.29 12.00
N LEU A 131 3.99 1.64 12.78
CA LEU A 131 4.21 1.49 14.23
C LEU A 131 5.48 0.67 14.51
N LEU A 132 5.70 -0.41 13.77
CA LEU A 132 6.95 -1.18 13.80
C LEU A 132 8.16 -0.31 13.44
N PHE A 133 8.07 0.48 12.36
CA PHE A 133 9.12 1.38 11.91
C PHE A 133 9.47 2.44 12.98
N LEU A 134 8.46 3.02 13.66
CA LEU A 134 8.68 3.96 14.76
C LEU A 134 9.41 3.29 15.92
N GLY A 135 8.99 2.08 16.33
CA GLY A 135 9.69 1.32 17.37
C GLY A 135 11.14 1.01 17.00
N ILE A 136 11.40 0.61 15.74
CA ILE A 136 12.77 0.39 15.24
C ILE A 136 13.57 1.69 15.27
N THR A 137 12.98 2.81 14.84
CA THR A 137 13.66 4.11 14.82
C THR A 137 14.08 4.56 16.22
N ASP A 138 13.26 4.28 17.23
CA ASP A 138 13.53 4.69 18.62
C ASP A 138 14.61 3.80 19.29
N ILE A 139 14.67 2.50 18.94
CA ILE A 139 15.60 1.55 19.56
C ILE A 139 16.90 1.38 18.76
N ARG A 140 16.80 1.38 17.43
CA ARG A 140 17.92 1.15 16.50
C ARG A 140 17.91 2.19 15.37
N PRO A 141 18.12 3.47 15.70
CA PRO A 141 18.17 4.54 14.69
C PRO A 141 19.28 4.32 13.66
N ASP A 142 20.35 3.62 14.03
CA ASP A 142 21.44 3.21 13.14
C ASP A 142 20.99 2.29 12.01
N ALA A 143 19.97 1.45 12.25
CA ALA A 143 19.48 0.51 11.27
C ALA A 143 18.68 1.18 10.13
N ILE A 144 18.12 2.37 10.35
CA ILE A 144 17.19 3.00 9.40
C ILE A 144 17.86 3.30 8.04
N SER A 145 19.10 3.75 8.04
CA SER A 145 19.87 3.99 6.80
C SER A 145 20.19 2.69 6.05
N GLY A 146 20.09 1.55 6.71
CA GLY A 146 20.35 0.22 6.15
C GLY A 146 19.13 -0.51 5.60
N ILE A 147 17.96 0.14 5.52
CA ILE A 147 16.76 -0.47 4.94
C ILE A 147 17.00 -0.75 3.45
N VAL A 148 16.88 -2.02 3.06
CA VAL A 148 17.05 -2.50 1.69
C VAL A 148 15.80 -3.17 1.12
N GLY A 149 14.75 -3.32 1.91
CA GLY A 149 13.48 -3.88 1.47
C GLY A 149 12.35 -3.65 2.47
N CYS A 150 11.14 -3.52 1.92
CA CYS A 150 9.89 -3.46 2.67
C CYS A 150 8.86 -4.31 1.94
N HIS A 151 8.01 -5.02 2.68
CA HIS A 151 6.88 -5.73 2.09
C HIS A 151 5.72 -5.75 3.09
N ILE A 152 4.57 -5.32 2.63
CA ILE A 152 3.32 -5.21 3.38
C ILE A 152 2.28 -6.04 2.65
N LYS A 153 1.84 -7.10 3.30
CA LYS A 153 0.82 -8.03 2.81
C LYS A 153 -0.32 -8.15 3.80
N VAL A 154 -1.34 -8.88 3.43
CA VAL A 154 -2.45 -9.19 4.34
C VAL A 154 -1.90 -9.81 5.64
N SER A 155 -2.26 -9.22 6.78
CA SER A 155 -1.93 -9.65 8.15
C SER A 155 -0.46 -9.63 8.56
N ALA A 156 0.44 -9.09 7.72
CA ALA A 156 1.87 -9.01 8.07
C ALA A 156 2.62 -7.90 7.32
N ALA A 157 3.70 -7.42 7.94
CA ALA A 157 4.66 -6.53 7.27
C ALA A 157 6.09 -6.86 7.71
N ARG A 158 7.07 -6.47 6.88
CA ARG A 158 8.49 -6.68 7.17
C ARG A 158 9.37 -5.58 6.62
N PHE A 159 10.50 -5.38 7.27
CA PHE A 159 11.63 -4.61 6.76
C PHE A 159 12.87 -5.50 6.71
N ASP A 160 13.66 -5.37 5.66
CA ASP A 160 14.95 -6.01 5.51
C ASP A 160 16.06 -4.95 5.62
N PHE A 161 17.08 -5.25 6.42
CA PHE A 161 18.14 -4.32 6.76
C PHE A 161 19.52 -4.90 6.41
N VAL A 162 20.44 -4.01 6.07
CA VAL A 162 21.88 -4.24 6.18
C VAL A 162 22.35 -3.53 7.46
N VAL A 163 22.87 -4.27 8.43
CA VAL A 163 23.28 -3.76 9.75
C VAL A 163 24.65 -4.31 10.15
N ASP A 164 25.40 -3.53 10.91
CA ASP A 164 26.69 -3.94 11.45
C ASP A 164 26.54 -4.93 12.60
N SER A 165 25.50 -4.78 13.39
CA SER A 165 25.15 -5.69 14.50
C SER A 165 23.71 -6.17 14.38
N ARG A 166 23.48 -7.42 14.79
CA ARG A 166 22.14 -8.03 14.77
C ARG A 166 21.24 -7.38 15.82
N PHE A 167 19.95 -7.36 15.53
CA PHE A 167 18.96 -7.06 16.56
C PHE A 167 19.02 -8.11 17.67
N THR A 168 19.08 -7.70 18.91
CA THR A 168 19.01 -8.58 20.08
C THR A 168 17.55 -8.95 20.38
N LEU A 169 17.32 -9.97 21.20
CA LEU A 169 15.96 -10.34 21.62
C LEU A 169 15.33 -9.26 22.48
N ASP A 170 16.14 -8.57 23.32
CA ASP A 170 15.65 -7.48 24.17
C ASP A 170 15.24 -6.25 23.33
N GLU A 171 16.03 -5.90 22.29
CA GLU A 171 15.66 -4.84 21.35
C GLU A 171 14.35 -5.18 20.62
N VAL A 172 14.18 -6.42 20.16
CA VAL A 172 12.94 -6.85 19.49
C VAL A 172 11.74 -6.79 20.42
N ALA A 173 11.89 -7.22 21.68
CA ALA A 173 10.83 -7.14 22.70
C ALA A 173 10.45 -5.69 22.98
N GLU A 174 11.43 -4.78 23.07
CA GLU A 174 11.17 -3.37 23.30
C GLU A 174 10.51 -2.68 22.09
N ILE A 175 10.94 -3.01 20.85
CA ILE A 175 10.28 -2.58 19.62
C ILE A 175 8.81 -3.02 19.60
N GLU A 176 8.53 -4.28 19.95
CA GLU A 176 7.16 -4.80 20.07
C GLU A 176 6.35 -4.01 21.08
N ARG A 177 6.92 -3.77 22.27
CA ARG A 177 6.27 -3.00 23.34
C ARG A 177 5.92 -1.58 22.90
N LEU A 178 6.85 -0.88 22.23
CA LEU A 178 6.64 0.47 21.72
C LEU A 178 5.57 0.50 20.61
N ALA A 179 5.60 -0.43 19.67
CA ALA A 179 4.59 -0.52 18.60
C ALA A 179 3.19 -0.75 19.20
N ASN A 180 3.05 -1.69 20.15
CA ASN A 180 1.78 -1.95 20.82
C ASN A 180 1.30 -0.80 21.69
N ALA A 181 2.18 0.02 22.25
CA ALA A 181 1.78 1.19 23.03
C ALA A 181 1.00 2.23 22.19
N TYR A 182 1.28 2.38 20.89
CA TYR A 182 0.45 3.19 19.99
C TYR A 182 -0.93 2.57 19.78
N VAL A 183 -1.00 1.24 19.64
CA VAL A 183 -2.28 0.51 19.50
C VAL A 183 -3.14 0.69 20.74
N ASP A 184 -2.54 0.50 21.95
CA ASP A 184 -3.22 0.61 23.23
C ASP A 184 -3.79 2.02 23.48
N ARG A 185 -3.13 3.07 22.98
CA ARG A 185 -3.64 4.45 23.06
C ARG A 185 -4.74 4.74 22.05
N GLY A 186 -4.93 3.94 21.01
CA GLY A 186 -5.86 4.22 19.93
C GLY A 186 -5.56 5.53 19.20
N SER A 187 -4.27 5.79 18.96
CA SER A 187 -3.79 7.07 18.43
C SER A 187 -4.38 7.38 17.06
N GLU A 188 -4.71 8.65 16.83
CA GLU A 188 -5.20 9.14 15.54
C GLU A 188 -4.10 9.02 14.48
N VAL A 189 -4.51 8.56 13.29
CA VAL A 189 -3.66 8.49 12.09
C VAL A 189 -4.19 9.46 11.05
N LYS A 190 -3.34 10.35 10.57
CA LYS A 190 -3.64 11.30 9.50
C LYS A 190 -2.87 10.95 8.24
N VAL A 191 -3.55 11.02 7.10
CA VAL A 191 -2.94 10.88 5.78
C VAL A 191 -3.33 12.09 4.94
N TYR A 192 -2.33 12.84 4.45
CA TYR A 192 -2.57 14.08 3.72
C TYR A 192 -1.56 14.27 2.58
N PRO A 193 -1.95 14.99 1.50
CA PRO A 193 -1.05 15.23 0.38
C PRO A 193 0.01 16.29 0.69
N HIS A 194 1.11 16.25 -0.06
CA HIS A 194 2.02 17.37 -0.17
C HIS A 194 1.28 18.55 -0.84
N PRO A 195 1.51 19.82 -0.40
CA PRO A 195 0.77 20.97 -0.93
C PRO A 195 0.88 21.17 -2.45
N GLU A 196 2.03 20.82 -3.03
CA GLU A 196 2.30 21.03 -4.46
C GLU A 196 2.16 19.75 -5.31
N HIS A 197 2.11 18.57 -4.68
CA HIS A 197 2.14 17.29 -5.38
C HIS A 197 1.18 16.28 -4.73
N LEU A 198 -0.01 16.13 -5.27
CA LEU A 198 -1.08 15.30 -4.69
C LEU A 198 -0.72 13.81 -4.58
N ASP A 199 0.14 13.30 -5.45
CA ASP A 199 0.66 11.91 -5.41
C ASP A 199 1.72 11.71 -4.31
N ALA A 200 2.37 12.78 -3.84
CA ALA A 200 3.26 12.74 -2.69
C ALA A 200 2.45 12.94 -1.42
N ARG A 201 2.52 12.01 -0.49
CA ARG A 201 1.66 12.02 0.69
C ARG A 201 2.46 11.76 1.96
N TYR A 202 1.87 12.15 3.06
CA TYR A 202 2.41 11.92 4.40
C TYR A 202 1.43 11.10 5.23
N TRP A 203 1.98 10.23 6.05
CA TRP A 203 1.34 9.59 7.17
C TRP A 203 1.82 10.26 8.46
N GLU A 204 0.92 10.52 9.39
CA GLU A 204 1.24 11.15 10.67
C GLU A 204 0.50 10.46 11.81
N CYS A 205 1.23 10.20 12.91
CA CYS A 205 0.69 9.71 14.17
C CYS A 205 1.47 10.32 15.33
N GLU A 206 0.79 10.94 16.28
CA GLU A 206 1.40 11.58 17.46
C GLU A 206 2.57 12.52 17.11
N GLY A 207 2.43 13.30 16.03
CA GLY A 207 3.47 14.23 15.57
C GLY A 207 4.67 13.58 14.86
N ARG A 208 4.68 12.26 14.72
CA ARG A 208 5.67 11.52 13.91
C ARG A 208 5.18 11.48 12.47
N VAL A 209 5.93 12.06 11.55
CA VAL A 209 5.56 12.17 10.13
C VAL A 209 6.45 11.28 9.27
N ILE A 210 5.85 10.48 8.41
CA ILE A 210 6.52 9.58 7.47
C ILE A 210 5.99 9.84 6.06
N PRO A 211 6.85 10.10 5.05
CA PRO A 211 6.42 10.13 3.65
C PRO A 211 5.85 8.78 3.24
N CYS A 212 4.55 8.73 2.94
CA CYS A 212 3.87 7.50 2.58
C CYS A 212 2.60 7.77 1.78
N GLY A 213 2.46 7.11 0.61
CA GLY A 213 1.28 7.17 -0.23
C GLY A 213 0.40 5.91 -0.18
N GLY A 214 0.63 5.02 0.79
CA GLY A 214 -0.15 3.79 0.94
C GLY A 214 -1.54 4.01 1.55
N THR A 215 -2.27 2.92 1.74
CA THR A 215 -3.58 2.94 2.39
C THR A 215 -3.44 2.67 3.89
N HIS A 216 -4.19 3.42 4.71
CA HIS A 216 -4.12 3.35 6.16
C HIS A 216 -5.50 3.45 6.80
N ILE A 217 -5.59 3.02 8.05
CA ILE A 217 -6.76 3.23 8.91
C ILE A 217 -6.61 4.54 9.70
N ALA A 218 -7.71 5.14 10.12
CA ALA A 218 -7.72 6.44 10.80
C ALA A 218 -7.32 6.39 12.29
N SER A 219 -7.24 5.21 12.88
CA SER A 219 -6.84 5.00 14.28
C SER A 219 -6.01 3.74 14.40
N THR A 220 -5.08 3.71 15.34
CA THR A 220 -4.21 2.55 15.57
C THR A 220 -4.91 1.40 16.32
N MET A 221 -6.02 1.66 17.01
CA MET A 221 -6.73 0.65 17.82
C MET A 221 -7.14 -0.63 17.05
N PRO A 222 -7.71 -0.52 15.81
CA PRO A 222 -8.12 -1.72 15.05
C PRO A 222 -6.97 -2.61 14.58
N VAL A 223 -5.71 -2.13 14.63
CA VAL A 223 -4.53 -2.96 14.33
C VAL A 223 -4.49 -4.20 15.20
N GLY A 224 -4.95 -4.08 16.46
CA GLY A 224 -4.87 -5.15 17.42
C GLY A 224 -3.43 -5.47 17.84
N ARG A 225 -3.22 -6.64 18.44
CA ARG A 225 -1.90 -7.02 18.95
C ARG A 225 -0.90 -7.26 17.82
N ILE A 226 0.20 -6.52 17.85
CA ILE A 226 1.36 -6.68 16.97
C ILE A 226 2.34 -7.65 17.62
N GLN A 227 2.75 -8.70 16.90
CA GLN A 227 3.84 -9.59 17.30
C GLN A 227 5.05 -9.30 16.42
N VAL A 228 6.21 -9.03 17.02
CA VAL A 228 7.43 -8.69 16.32
C VAL A 228 8.41 -9.85 16.36
N GLN A 229 9.01 -10.15 15.22
CA GLN A 229 9.99 -11.21 15.07
C GLN A 229 11.19 -10.72 14.28
N ARG A 230 12.36 -11.28 14.58
CA ARG A 230 13.56 -11.08 13.77
C ARG A 230 14.01 -12.38 13.10
N LYS A 231 14.62 -12.25 11.93
CA LYS A 231 15.23 -13.37 11.21
C LYS A 231 16.54 -12.92 10.57
N SER A 232 17.60 -13.69 10.79
CA SER A 232 18.85 -13.47 10.04
C SER A 232 18.67 -13.94 8.59
N LEU A 233 19.10 -13.11 7.64
CA LEU A 233 19.09 -13.39 6.20
C LEU A 233 20.49 -13.68 5.65
N GLY A 234 21.48 -13.86 6.54
CA GLY A 234 22.89 -14.07 6.22
C GLY A 234 23.80 -13.00 6.82
N ARG A 235 25.01 -12.86 6.27
CA ARG A 235 26.00 -11.92 6.79
C ARG A 235 25.49 -10.49 6.67
N ASN A 236 25.43 -9.77 7.80
CA ASN A 236 25.02 -8.36 7.90
C ASN A 236 23.59 -8.07 7.36
N LYS A 237 22.75 -9.10 7.18
CA LYS A 237 21.36 -8.90 6.73
C LYS A 237 20.40 -9.46 7.77
N GLU A 238 19.49 -8.62 8.21
CA GLU A 238 18.46 -8.93 9.18
C GLU A 238 17.07 -8.54 8.64
N ARG A 239 16.08 -9.33 9.03
CA ARG A 239 14.66 -9.01 8.81
C ARG A 239 14.01 -8.77 10.16
N VAL A 240 13.25 -7.70 10.26
CA VAL A 240 12.30 -7.48 11.35
C VAL A 240 10.90 -7.45 10.73
N SER A 241 10.02 -8.28 11.24
CA SER A 241 8.64 -8.41 10.74
C SER A 241 7.64 -8.28 11.86
N CYS A 242 6.43 -7.87 11.51
CA CYS A 242 5.29 -7.93 12.42
C CYS A 242 4.17 -8.76 11.81
N GLU A 243 3.45 -9.47 12.68
CA GLU A 243 2.23 -10.21 12.38
C GLU A 243 1.09 -9.67 13.24
N LEU A 244 -0.11 -9.63 12.69
CA LEU A 244 -1.33 -9.15 13.34
C LEU A 244 -2.13 -10.35 13.85
N ALA A 245 -2.01 -10.64 15.16
CA ALA A 245 -2.62 -11.84 15.76
C ALA A 245 -4.15 -11.73 15.94
N SER A 246 -4.70 -10.52 16.01
CA SER A 246 -6.11 -10.28 16.35
C SER A 246 -6.69 -9.04 15.71
N SER A 247 -6.29 -8.72 14.46
CA SER A 247 -6.85 -7.59 13.74
C SER A 247 -8.33 -7.83 13.40
N SER A 248 -9.16 -6.83 13.67
CA SER A 248 -10.56 -6.82 13.21
C SER A 248 -10.69 -5.81 12.09
N PRO A 249 -10.69 -6.24 10.81
CA PRO A 249 -10.85 -5.32 9.69
C PRO A 249 -12.22 -4.65 9.77
N ASP A 250 -12.22 -3.32 9.89
CA ASP A 250 -13.43 -2.52 9.77
C ASP A 250 -13.78 -2.39 8.28
N LEU A 251 -14.91 -2.99 7.89
CA LEU A 251 -15.41 -2.95 6.51
C LEU A 251 -16.24 -1.68 6.21
N SER A 252 -16.37 -0.76 7.16
CA SER A 252 -17.04 0.53 6.96
C SER A 252 -16.14 1.59 6.31
N VAL A 253 -14.89 1.24 6.03
CA VAL A 253 -13.90 2.10 5.36
C VAL A 253 -13.92 1.86 3.87
#